data_e53121e0952d5d2ce8808f75cc1c7572
#
_entry.id   e53121e0952d5d2ce8808f75cc1c7572
#
_cell.length_a   1.000
_cell.length_b   1.000
_cell.length_c   1.000
_cell.angle_alpha   90.00
_cell.angle_beta   90.00
_cell.angle_gamma   90.00
#
_symmetry.space_group_name_H-M   'P 1'
#
loop_
_entity.id
_entity.type
_entity.pdbx_description
1 polymer ?
#
loop_
_entity_poly.entity_id
_entity_poly.type
_entity_poly.pdbx_seq_one_letter_code
_entity_poly.pdbx_strand_id
1 'polypeptide(L)'
;GKTTVVFHYPAGSERLVKSVNLVVNRLLQQRLDMEQEIDTLTHTATFTFDICGPSSAFTFTTKVETLLLLTPGETVNVYVNPFSDAVRVRNTHFPNHKLQTVSKIHADGYYAAFNNYANNERLRNPPSMDVWYSDLTDYKASDEEYVRKIKEKYRKIMSDLESKDIPLSVKEYYEYQIKNETVMAFGNAYYLRKRNYRTVHKVKDGDIPFKFTNLPPALLSEIDSLFDMTDPRLLEGGNAEYLIYGVNDSDSDWESVLGDRGKLLYDLKDADLVYIPRIK
;
A
#
# COMPACT_ATOMS: atom_id res chain seq x y z
N GLY A 1 2.43 20.66 3.38
CA GLY A 1 2.15 21.82 2.52
C GLY A 1 0.83 21.66 1.79
N LYS A 2 0.30 22.77 1.30
CA LYS A 2 -0.99 22.82 0.61
C LYS A 2 -0.87 22.24 -0.80
N THR A 3 -1.50 21.10 -1.03
CA THR A 3 -1.49 20.38 -2.31
C THR A 3 -2.83 20.53 -3.02
N THR A 4 -2.82 20.66 -4.34
CA THR A 4 -4.03 20.78 -5.14
C THR A 4 -4.07 19.68 -6.20
N VAL A 5 -5.20 19.00 -6.34
CA VAL A 5 -5.46 18.02 -7.41
C VAL A 5 -6.62 18.53 -8.25
N VAL A 6 -6.39 18.67 -9.55
CA VAL A 6 -7.40 19.13 -10.51
C VAL A 6 -7.70 18.02 -11.50
N PHE A 7 -8.90 17.47 -11.42
CA PHE A 7 -9.39 16.49 -12.39
C PHE A 7 -10.03 17.25 -13.57
N HIS A 8 -9.55 16.99 -14.78
CA HIS A 8 -10.06 17.55 -16.01
C HIS A 8 -10.84 16.49 -16.79
N TYR A 9 -12.05 16.83 -17.18
CA TYR A 9 -12.95 15.95 -17.91
C TYR A 9 -13.30 16.55 -19.29
N PRO A 10 -13.46 15.73 -20.35
CA PRO A 10 -14.02 16.22 -21.61
C PRO A 10 -15.46 16.74 -21.43
N ALA A 11 -15.86 17.68 -22.25
CA ALA A 11 -17.24 18.16 -22.29
C ALA A 11 -18.24 17.00 -22.48
N GLY A 12 -19.34 17.02 -21.77
CA GLY A 12 -20.34 15.95 -21.78
C GLY A 12 -20.10 14.81 -20.82
N SER A 13 -18.96 14.82 -20.09
CA SER A 13 -18.64 13.80 -19.07
C SER A 13 -19.61 13.82 -17.89
N GLU A 14 -20.23 14.95 -17.60
CA GLU A 14 -21.22 15.14 -16.53
C GLU A 14 -22.44 14.21 -16.65
N ARG A 15 -22.70 13.66 -17.84
CA ARG A 15 -23.71 12.63 -18.07
C ARG A 15 -23.32 11.28 -17.47
N LEU A 16 -22.04 11.04 -17.29
CA LEU A 16 -21.46 9.79 -16.81
C LEU A 16 -20.92 9.91 -15.38
N VAL A 17 -20.33 11.05 -15.06
CA VAL A 17 -19.67 11.33 -13.77
C VAL A 17 -20.16 12.71 -13.31
N LYS A 18 -20.93 12.76 -12.23
CA LYS A 18 -21.45 14.03 -11.66
C LYS A 18 -20.49 14.62 -10.65
N SER A 19 -19.89 13.77 -9.82
CA SER A 19 -18.95 14.16 -8.79
C SER A 19 -17.75 13.23 -8.79
N VAL A 20 -16.66 13.72 -8.23
CA VAL A 20 -15.42 12.97 -7.97
C VAL A 20 -15.25 12.83 -6.49
N ASN A 21 -15.02 11.60 -6.03
CA ASN A 21 -14.70 11.30 -4.66
C ASN A 21 -13.18 11.07 -4.56
N LEU A 22 -12.48 11.86 -3.76
CA LEU A 22 -11.04 11.74 -3.55
C LEU A 22 -10.76 11.35 -2.10
N VAL A 23 -10.14 10.20 -1.96
CA VAL A 23 -9.65 9.69 -0.67
C VAL A 23 -8.16 9.87 -0.63
N VAL A 24 -7.64 10.58 0.36
CA VAL A 24 -6.21 10.79 0.56
C VAL A 24 -5.76 10.10 1.84
N ASN A 25 -4.86 9.14 1.71
CA ASN A 25 -4.17 8.52 2.82
C ASN A 25 -2.93 9.36 3.13
N ARG A 26 -3.00 10.12 4.22
CA ARG A 26 -1.93 10.99 4.66
C ARG A 26 -1.06 10.25 5.66
N LEU A 27 0.26 10.28 5.41
CA LEU A 27 1.21 9.73 6.38
C LEU A 27 1.03 10.42 7.73
N LEU A 28 0.83 9.64 8.78
CA LEU A 28 0.73 10.11 10.17
C LEU A 28 -0.43 11.10 10.44
N GLN A 29 -1.42 11.15 9.58
CA GLN A 29 -2.59 12.02 9.72
C GLN A 29 -3.87 11.25 9.39
N GLN A 30 -4.99 11.78 9.87
CA GLN A 30 -6.29 11.20 9.53
C GLN A 30 -6.51 11.21 8.01
N ARG A 31 -7.02 10.10 7.49
CA ARG A 31 -7.48 9.98 6.10
C ARG A 31 -8.49 11.10 5.79
N LEU A 32 -8.37 11.68 4.61
CA LEU A 32 -9.35 12.63 4.07
C LEU A 32 -10.25 11.93 3.07
N ASP A 33 -11.56 12.14 3.24
CA ASP A 33 -12.58 11.77 2.27
C ASP A 33 -13.28 13.05 1.80
N MET A 34 -13.15 13.38 0.52
CA MET A 34 -13.64 14.61 -0.07
C MET A 34 -14.46 14.30 -1.31
N GLU A 35 -15.53 15.05 -1.53
CA GLU A 35 -16.35 14.97 -2.73
C GLU A 35 -16.48 16.36 -3.35
N GLN A 36 -16.35 16.43 -4.67
CA GLN A 36 -16.55 17.64 -5.46
C GLN A 36 -17.38 17.33 -6.70
N GLU A 37 -18.40 18.15 -6.95
CA GLU A 37 -19.12 18.14 -8.22
C GLU A 37 -18.21 18.65 -9.34
N ILE A 38 -18.38 18.11 -10.55
CA ILE A 38 -17.67 18.60 -11.73
C ILE A 38 -18.31 19.93 -12.13
N ASP A 39 -17.52 21.01 -12.13
CA ASP A 39 -17.93 22.31 -12.65
C ASP A 39 -18.25 22.17 -14.15
N THR A 40 -19.50 22.51 -14.53
CA THR A 40 -20.00 22.33 -15.88
C THR A 40 -19.44 23.34 -16.87
N LEU A 41 -18.85 24.45 -16.40
CA LEU A 41 -18.25 25.47 -17.25
C LEU A 41 -16.79 25.16 -17.56
N THR A 42 -16.04 24.73 -16.54
CA THR A 42 -14.61 24.41 -16.65
C THR A 42 -14.35 22.95 -16.92
N HIS A 43 -15.34 22.08 -16.72
CA HIS A 43 -15.26 20.63 -16.76
C HIS A 43 -14.19 20.07 -15.79
N THR A 44 -14.04 20.69 -14.62
CA THR A 44 -13.04 20.31 -13.62
C THR A 44 -13.68 19.99 -12.26
N ALA A 45 -12.98 19.13 -11.48
CA ALA A 45 -13.18 19.00 -10.05
C ALA A 45 -11.85 19.27 -9.34
N THR A 46 -11.85 20.24 -8.42
CA THR A 46 -10.63 20.72 -7.75
C THR A 46 -10.66 20.41 -6.28
N PHE A 47 -9.61 19.75 -5.79
CA PHE A 47 -9.41 19.45 -4.39
C PHE A 47 -8.16 20.17 -3.88
N THR A 48 -8.26 20.80 -2.71
CA THR A 48 -7.12 21.45 -2.07
C THR A 48 -7.07 21.05 -0.60
N PHE A 49 -5.94 20.52 -0.15
CA PHE A 49 -5.76 19.98 1.19
C PHE A 49 -4.29 20.03 1.60
N ASP A 50 -4.03 19.83 2.89
CA ASP A 50 -2.68 19.81 3.42
C ASP A 50 -2.18 18.37 3.59
N ILE A 51 -0.94 18.12 3.17
CA ILE A 51 -0.17 16.90 3.44
C ILE A 51 1.22 17.27 3.94
N CYS A 52 1.80 16.46 4.84
CA CYS A 52 3.12 16.70 5.42
C CYS A 52 4.24 15.93 4.72
N GLY A 53 3.92 14.88 3.98
CA GLY A 53 4.84 14.02 3.23
C GLY A 53 4.17 13.40 2.02
N PRO A 54 4.89 12.57 1.25
CA PRO A 54 4.31 11.81 0.16
C PRO A 54 3.06 11.06 0.62
N SER A 55 1.99 11.15 -0.16
CA SER A 55 0.69 10.60 0.22
C SER A 55 0.04 9.93 -0.97
N SER A 56 -0.61 8.78 -0.75
CA SER A 56 -1.42 8.14 -1.78
C SER A 56 -2.84 8.69 -1.78
N ALA A 57 -3.41 8.84 -2.97
CA ALA A 57 -4.79 9.25 -3.14
C ALA A 57 -5.51 8.34 -4.12
N PHE A 58 -6.80 8.10 -3.86
CA PHE A 58 -7.64 7.24 -4.69
C PHE A 58 -8.93 7.96 -5.05
N THR A 59 -9.41 7.74 -6.28
CA THR A 59 -10.77 8.10 -6.64
C THR A 59 -11.62 6.84 -6.75
N PHE A 60 -12.84 6.94 -6.21
CA PHE A 60 -13.86 5.91 -6.37
C PHE A 60 -15.05 6.53 -7.11
N THR A 61 -15.00 6.51 -8.41
CA THR A 61 -16.21 6.80 -9.20
C THR A 61 -16.74 5.49 -9.78
N THR A 62 -18.00 5.48 -10.17
CA THR A 62 -18.64 4.28 -10.75
C THR A 62 -17.95 3.78 -12.02
N LYS A 63 -17.08 4.58 -12.63
CA LYS A 63 -16.46 4.27 -13.93
C LYS A 63 -14.94 4.47 -13.98
N VAL A 64 -14.37 5.25 -13.07
CA VAL A 64 -12.95 5.60 -13.10
C VAL A 64 -12.37 5.47 -11.70
N GLU A 65 -11.46 4.52 -11.55
CA GLU A 65 -10.61 4.43 -10.37
C GLU A 65 -9.24 4.97 -10.73
N THR A 66 -8.70 5.88 -9.92
CA THR A 66 -7.33 6.37 -10.06
C THR A 66 -6.54 6.13 -8.80
N LEU A 67 -5.26 5.84 -8.95
CA LEU A 67 -4.29 5.84 -7.87
C LEU A 67 -3.25 6.93 -8.16
N LEU A 68 -3.08 7.84 -7.23
CA LEU A 68 -2.12 8.94 -7.34
C LEU A 68 -1.14 8.89 -6.17
N LEU A 69 0.12 9.21 -6.44
CA LEU A 69 1.08 9.68 -5.45
C LEU A 69 1.19 11.19 -5.57
N LEU A 70 1.19 11.84 -4.42
CA LEU A 70 1.19 13.30 -4.28
C LEU A 70 2.34 13.72 -3.36
N THR A 71 2.93 14.88 -3.66
CA THR A 71 3.93 15.52 -2.80
C THR A 71 3.39 16.83 -2.21
N PRO A 72 3.86 17.23 -1.02
CA PRO A 72 3.42 18.48 -0.41
C PRO A 72 3.72 19.71 -1.27
N GLY A 73 2.74 20.60 -1.40
CA GLY A 73 2.92 21.91 -2.04
C GLY A 73 2.79 21.94 -3.55
N GLU A 74 2.47 20.82 -4.19
CA GLU A 74 2.31 20.78 -5.65
C GLU A 74 0.85 20.97 -6.10
N THR A 75 0.70 21.29 -7.39
CA THR A 75 -0.57 21.16 -8.11
C THR A 75 -0.41 20.05 -9.14
N VAL A 76 -1.29 19.06 -9.07
CA VAL A 76 -1.33 17.92 -10.00
C VAL A 76 -2.58 18.03 -10.85
N ASN A 77 -2.41 18.07 -12.18
CA ASN A 77 -3.51 17.98 -13.12
C ASN A 77 -3.69 16.53 -13.57
N VAL A 78 -4.91 16.05 -13.50
CA VAL A 78 -5.29 14.69 -13.88
C VAL A 78 -6.34 14.76 -14.98
N TYR A 79 -5.95 14.41 -16.18
CA TYR A 79 -6.83 14.40 -17.35
C TYR A 79 -7.48 13.02 -17.47
N VAL A 80 -8.79 12.96 -17.32
CA VAL A 80 -9.56 11.72 -17.31
C VAL A 80 -10.46 11.66 -18.53
N ASN A 81 -10.42 10.55 -19.26
CA ASN A 81 -11.36 10.32 -20.36
C ASN A 81 -12.32 9.16 -20.02
N PRO A 82 -13.52 9.43 -19.47
CA PRO A 82 -14.49 8.42 -19.13
C PRO A 82 -15.17 7.76 -20.34
N PHE A 83 -14.94 8.29 -21.55
CA PHE A 83 -15.43 7.73 -22.83
C PHE A 83 -14.41 6.77 -23.47
N SER A 84 -13.15 6.76 -22.98
CA SER A 84 -12.16 5.81 -23.51
C SER A 84 -12.58 4.37 -23.19
N ASP A 85 -12.18 3.45 -24.06
CA ASP A 85 -12.43 2.03 -23.86
C ASP A 85 -11.90 1.59 -22.48
N ALA A 86 -12.85 1.27 -21.62
CA ALA A 86 -12.53 0.80 -20.30
C ALA A 86 -11.88 -0.59 -20.39
N VAL A 87 -10.64 -0.70 -19.95
CA VAL A 87 -9.97 -1.99 -19.87
C VAL A 87 -10.48 -2.71 -18.64
N ARG A 88 -11.11 -3.85 -18.85
CA ARG A 88 -11.48 -4.73 -17.75
C ARG A 88 -10.25 -5.49 -17.27
N VAL A 89 -9.85 -5.25 -16.04
CA VAL A 89 -8.68 -5.88 -15.46
C VAL A 89 -9.08 -6.81 -14.33
N ARG A 90 -8.55 -8.02 -14.37
CA ARG A 90 -8.70 -8.95 -13.26
C ARG A 90 -7.71 -8.55 -12.17
N ASN A 91 -8.20 -8.31 -10.97
CA ASN A 91 -7.32 -8.14 -9.83
C ASN A 91 -6.58 -9.46 -9.55
N THR A 92 -5.26 -9.47 -9.74
CA THR A 92 -4.43 -10.66 -9.56
C THR A 92 -4.32 -11.10 -8.10
N HIS A 93 -4.48 -10.15 -7.16
CA HIS A 93 -4.46 -10.45 -5.71
C HIS A 93 -5.79 -11.04 -5.22
N PHE A 94 -6.89 -10.75 -5.93
CA PHE A 94 -8.22 -11.25 -5.58
C PHE A 94 -8.90 -11.82 -6.83
N PRO A 95 -8.51 -13.01 -7.29
CA PRO A 95 -8.97 -13.59 -8.56
C PRO A 95 -10.49 -13.79 -8.64
N ASN A 96 -11.17 -13.81 -7.49
CA ASN A 96 -12.62 -13.96 -7.38
C ASN A 96 -13.36 -12.61 -7.37
N HIS A 97 -12.65 -11.48 -7.36
CA HIS A 97 -13.27 -10.16 -7.44
C HIS A 97 -13.74 -9.86 -8.86
N LYS A 98 -14.79 -9.06 -8.95
CA LYS A 98 -15.32 -8.59 -10.24
C LYS A 98 -14.23 -7.84 -11.00
N LEU A 99 -14.27 -7.99 -12.33
CA LEU A 99 -13.40 -7.22 -13.21
C LEU A 99 -13.59 -5.72 -12.97
N GLN A 100 -12.50 -5.04 -12.66
CA GLN A 100 -12.49 -3.58 -12.49
C GLN A 100 -12.36 -2.91 -13.86
N THR A 101 -13.07 -1.81 -14.02
CA THR A 101 -12.97 -0.96 -15.20
C THR A 101 -12.01 0.18 -14.89
N VAL A 102 -10.95 0.29 -15.65
CA VAL A 102 -9.94 1.34 -15.47
C VAL A 102 -9.92 2.21 -16.70
N SER A 103 -10.12 3.50 -16.50
CA SER A 103 -9.97 4.49 -17.56
C SER A 103 -8.53 4.96 -17.63
N LYS A 104 -8.01 5.15 -18.84
CA LYS A 104 -6.71 5.76 -19.02
C LYS A 104 -6.76 7.20 -18.53
N ILE A 105 -5.73 7.59 -17.80
CA ILE A 105 -5.53 8.96 -17.36
C ILE A 105 -4.18 9.49 -17.86
N HIS A 106 -4.05 10.81 -17.86
CA HIS A 106 -2.76 11.48 -17.95
C HIS A 106 -2.63 12.40 -16.75
N ALA A 107 -1.58 12.23 -15.97
CA ALA A 107 -1.28 13.09 -14.83
C ALA A 107 0.08 13.77 -15.03
N ASP A 108 0.17 15.04 -14.60
CA ASP A 108 1.44 15.77 -14.45
C ASP A 108 1.92 15.74 -12.98
N GLY A 109 2.88 16.59 -12.64
CA GLY A 109 3.42 16.72 -11.29
C GLY A 109 4.67 15.89 -11.03
N TYR A 110 5.16 15.96 -9.81
CA TYR A 110 6.41 15.31 -9.39
C TYR A 110 6.38 13.79 -9.61
N TYR A 111 5.26 13.14 -9.28
CA TYR A 111 5.07 11.71 -9.47
C TYR A 111 4.39 11.32 -10.79
N ALA A 112 4.48 12.17 -11.84
CA ALA A 112 3.83 11.93 -13.13
C ALA A 112 4.14 10.54 -13.71
N ALA A 113 5.40 10.11 -13.68
CA ALA A 113 5.80 8.79 -14.18
C ALA A 113 5.09 7.65 -13.43
N PHE A 114 5.03 7.72 -12.10
CA PHE A 114 4.31 6.75 -11.28
C PHE A 114 2.80 6.81 -11.55
N ASN A 115 2.20 8.00 -11.51
CA ASN A 115 0.76 8.18 -11.65
C ASN A 115 0.25 7.67 -13.00
N ASN A 116 0.98 7.94 -14.06
CA ASN A 116 0.63 7.45 -15.40
C ASN A 116 0.82 5.92 -15.51
N TYR A 117 1.90 5.37 -14.98
CA TYR A 117 2.12 3.93 -14.98
C TYR A 117 1.06 3.20 -14.14
N ALA A 118 0.82 3.65 -12.91
CA ALA A 118 -0.10 3.00 -11.98
C ALA A 118 -1.53 2.90 -12.55
N ASN A 119 -1.96 3.90 -13.32
CA ASN A 119 -3.31 3.94 -13.88
C ASN A 119 -3.43 3.30 -15.28
N ASN A 120 -2.34 3.23 -16.03
CA ASN A 120 -2.39 2.78 -17.43
C ASN A 120 -1.73 1.41 -17.67
N GLU A 121 -0.64 1.10 -16.95
CA GLU A 121 0.19 -0.08 -17.20
C GLU A 121 0.20 -1.10 -16.04
N ARG A 122 0.14 -0.64 -14.80
CA ARG A 122 0.17 -1.49 -13.60
C ARG A 122 -0.81 -2.66 -13.69
N LEU A 123 -2.00 -2.39 -14.19
CA LEU A 123 -3.07 -3.37 -14.27
C LEU A 123 -2.83 -4.45 -15.32
N ARG A 124 -1.91 -4.19 -16.27
CA ARG A 124 -1.51 -5.17 -17.28
C ARG A 124 -0.34 -6.04 -16.82
N ASN A 125 0.56 -5.45 -16.02
CA ASN A 125 1.75 -6.16 -15.55
C ASN A 125 2.17 -5.67 -14.15
N PRO A 126 1.32 -5.87 -13.12
CA PRO A 126 1.65 -5.43 -11.78
C PRO A 126 2.89 -6.16 -11.28
N PRO A 127 3.80 -5.48 -10.58
CA PRO A 127 4.84 -6.16 -9.81
C PRO A 127 4.20 -7.13 -8.82
N SER A 128 4.81 -8.29 -8.62
CA SER A 128 4.31 -9.23 -7.61
C SER A 128 4.59 -8.66 -6.22
N MET A 129 3.54 -8.35 -5.50
CA MET A 129 3.58 -7.73 -4.16
C MET A 129 3.26 -8.73 -3.05
N ASP A 130 3.09 -10.00 -3.39
CA ASP A 130 2.49 -10.97 -2.50
C ASP A 130 3.50 -11.60 -1.53
N VAL A 131 3.99 -10.80 -0.57
CA VAL A 131 4.71 -11.33 0.60
C VAL A 131 3.72 -11.94 1.60
N TRP A 132 2.53 -11.35 1.75
CA TRP A 132 1.52 -11.70 2.73
C TRP A 132 0.66 -12.93 2.40
N TYR A 133 0.36 -13.14 1.13
CA TYR A 133 -0.70 -14.08 0.72
C TYR A 133 -0.16 -15.41 0.20
N SER A 134 1.13 -15.62 0.34
CA SER A 134 1.75 -16.80 -0.22
C SER A 134 1.79 -17.97 0.74
N ASP A 135 2.26 -19.09 0.20
CA ASP A 135 2.51 -20.38 0.84
C ASP A 135 3.48 -20.33 2.06
N LEU A 136 3.90 -19.11 2.46
CA LEU A 136 4.78 -18.86 3.61
C LEU A 136 4.14 -19.22 4.94
N THR A 137 2.83 -19.26 4.98
CA THR A 137 2.07 -19.35 6.21
C THR A 137 1.84 -20.79 6.69
N ASP A 138 2.71 -21.73 6.29
CA ASP A 138 2.61 -23.07 6.85
C ASP A 138 2.71 -23.01 8.37
N TYR A 139 1.59 -23.22 9.03
CA TYR A 139 1.49 -23.19 10.48
C TYR A 139 2.34 -24.26 11.16
N LYS A 140 2.80 -25.28 10.44
CA LYS A 140 3.66 -26.37 10.93
C LYS A 140 5.16 -26.04 10.83
N ALA A 141 5.53 -25.01 10.07
CA ALA A 141 6.92 -24.64 9.91
C ALA A 141 7.53 -24.18 11.25
N SER A 142 8.79 -24.56 11.52
CA SER A 142 9.55 -23.96 12.61
C SER A 142 9.75 -22.46 12.38
N ASP A 143 10.17 -21.71 13.40
CA ASP A 143 10.44 -20.28 13.27
C ASP A 143 11.56 -20.02 12.27
N GLU A 144 12.62 -20.83 12.28
CA GLU A 144 13.74 -20.74 11.35
C GLU A 144 13.30 -21.02 9.91
N GLU A 145 12.48 -22.03 9.71
CA GLU A 145 11.93 -22.37 8.39
C GLU A 145 11.02 -21.26 7.88
N TYR A 146 10.21 -20.67 8.74
CA TYR A 146 9.36 -19.54 8.40
C TYR A 146 10.19 -18.33 7.93
N VAL A 147 11.24 -17.95 8.71
CA VAL A 147 12.15 -16.84 8.35
C VAL A 147 12.87 -17.13 7.04
N ARG A 148 13.38 -18.35 6.87
CA ARG A 148 14.04 -18.77 5.62
C ARG A 148 13.13 -18.55 4.41
N LYS A 149 11.87 -18.98 4.48
CA LYS A 149 10.88 -18.82 3.41
C LYS A 149 10.59 -17.36 3.10
N ILE A 150 10.44 -16.50 4.12
CA ILE A 150 10.25 -15.05 3.90
C ILE A 150 11.45 -14.47 3.15
N LYS A 151 12.68 -14.78 3.60
CA LYS A 151 13.92 -14.26 2.98
C LYS A 151 14.04 -14.69 1.51
N GLU A 152 13.76 -15.94 1.21
CA GLU A 152 13.78 -16.47 -0.15
C GLU A 152 12.74 -15.76 -1.04
N LYS A 153 11.54 -15.58 -0.51
CA LYS A 153 10.48 -14.90 -1.25
C LYS A 153 10.79 -13.42 -1.47
N TYR A 154 11.25 -12.71 -0.45
CA TYR A 154 11.69 -11.32 -0.60
C TYR A 154 12.70 -11.18 -1.73
N ARG A 155 13.77 -12.00 -1.72
CA ARG A 155 14.80 -11.95 -2.76
C ARG A 155 14.24 -12.23 -4.15
N LYS A 156 13.33 -13.20 -4.26
CA LYS A 156 12.67 -13.51 -5.54
C LYS A 156 11.85 -12.33 -6.05
N ILE A 157 11.01 -11.73 -5.20
CA ILE A 157 10.16 -10.59 -5.58
C ILE A 157 11.01 -9.38 -5.97
N MET A 158 12.09 -9.10 -5.22
CA MET A 158 13.00 -8.01 -5.54
C MET A 158 13.71 -8.23 -6.88
N SER A 159 14.19 -9.45 -7.15
CA SER A 159 14.79 -9.81 -8.44
C SER A 159 13.79 -9.67 -9.59
N ASP A 160 12.53 -10.10 -9.39
CA ASP A 160 11.46 -9.94 -10.37
C ASP A 160 11.17 -8.45 -10.65
N LEU A 161 11.17 -7.61 -9.58
CA LEU A 161 10.97 -6.17 -9.72
C LEU A 161 12.12 -5.50 -10.48
N GLU A 162 13.37 -5.84 -10.17
CA GLU A 162 14.56 -5.30 -10.85
C GLU A 162 14.56 -5.63 -12.34
N SER A 163 14.11 -6.83 -12.71
CA SER A 163 14.06 -7.29 -14.11
C SER A 163 13.01 -6.60 -14.97
N LYS A 164 12.05 -5.88 -14.36
CA LYS A 164 10.96 -5.23 -15.09
C LYS A 164 11.44 -3.96 -15.79
N ASP A 165 10.99 -3.77 -17.03
CA ASP A 165 11.17 -2.52 -17.76
C ASP A 165 10.03 -1.54 -17.38
N ILE A 166 10.22 -0.84 -16.27
CA ILE A 166 9.28 0.16 -15.72
C ILE A 166 10.06 1.37 -15.20
N PRO A 167 9.42 2.55 -15.09
CA PRO A 167 10.07 3.76 -14.57
C PRO A 167 10.74 3.55 -13.21
N LEU A 168 11.90 4.18 -13.00
CA LEU A 168 12.67 4.04 -11.76
C LEU A 168 11.85 4.41 -10.52
N SER A 169 11.08 5.51 -10.58
CA SER A 169 10.21 5.94 -9.47
C SER A 169 9.14 4.90 -9.11
N VAL A 170 8.70 4.10 -10.10
CA VAL A 170 7.78 2.98 -9.88
C VAL A 170 8.48 1.82 -9.20
N LYS A 171 9.73 1.50 -9.62
CA LYS A 171 10.54 0.47 -8.95
C LYS A 171 10.78 0.82 -7.50
N GLU A 172 11.22 2.06 -7.22
CA GLU A 172 11.47 2.55 -5.86
C GLU A 172 10.22 2.46 -4.98
N TYR A 173 9.08 2.91 -5.48
CA TYR A 173 7.82 2.81 -4.75
C TYR A 173 7.50 1.36 -4.36
N TYR A 174 7.59 0.43 -5.30
CA TYR A 174 7.31 -0.98 -5.04
C TYR A 174 8.38 -1.64 -4.17
N GLU A 175 9.64 -1.25 -4.29
CA GLU A 175 10.71 -1.69 -3.41
C GLU A 175 10.37 -1.40 -1.94
N TYR A 176 10.02 -0.15 -1.62
CA TYR A 176 9.65 0.22 -0.25
C TYR A 176 8.37 -0.44 0.22
N GLN A 177 7.44 -0.62 -0.66
CA GLN A 177 6.21 -1.36 -0.34
C GLN A 177 6.50 -2.83 0.01
N ILE A 178 7.37 -3.50 -0.75
CA ILE A 178 7.79 -4.88 -0.48
C ILE A 178 8.56 -4.96 0.85
N LYS A 179 9.44 -4.01 1.13
CA LYS A 179 10.15 -3.92 2.41
C LYS A 179 9.17 -3.79 3.58
N ASN A 180 8.20 -2.88 3.50
CA ASN A 180 7.18 -2.69 4.54
C ASN A 180 6.33 -3.95 4.76
N GLU A 181 5.91 -4.62 3.71
CA GLU A 181 5.19 -5.90 3.81
C GLU A 181 6.07 -7.00 4.43
N THR A 182 7.36 -6.97 4.17
CA THR A 182 8.31 -7.92 4.78
C THR A 182 8.43 -7.71 6.29
N VAL A 183 8.49 -6.45 6.75
CA VAL A 183 8.44 -6.13 8.19
C VAL A 183 7.17 -6.70 8.84
N MET A 184 6.03 -6.50 8.19
CA MET A 184 4.77 -7.06 8.65
C MET A 184 4.81 -8.59 8.73
N ALA A 185 5.43 -9.26 7.75
CA ALA A 185 5.56 -10.71 7.76
C ALA A 185 6.41 -11.21 8.93
N PHE A 186 7.51 -10.51 9.26
CA PHE A 186 8.34 -10.81 10.43
C PHE A 186 7.59 -10.55 11.74
N GLY A 187 7.01 -9.34 11.89
CA GLY A 187 6.36 -8.91 13.13
C GLY A 187 5.07 -9.66 13.46
N ASN A 188 4.36 -10.19 12.47
CA ASN A 188 3.07 -10.85 12.66
C ASN A 188 3.10 -12.35 12.34
N ALA A 189 4.21 -13.01 12.57
CA ALA A 189 4.38 -14.44 12.29
C ALA A 189 3.28 -15.30 12.95
N TYR A 190 2.95 -15.02 14.22
CA TYR A 190 1.89 -15.73 14.92
C TYR A 190 0.52 -15.60 14.25
N TYR A 191 0.18 -14.36 13.81
CA TYR A 191 -1.10 -14.06 13.19
C TYR A 191 -1.23 -14.78 11.84
N LEU A 192 -0.19 -14.76 11.03
CA LEU A 192 -0.17 -15.41 9.72
C LEU A 192 -0.32 -16.92 9.84
N ARG A 193 0.39 -17.55 10.76
CA ARG A 193 0.28 -18.99 11.03
C ARG A 193 -1.08 -19.36 11.60
N LYS A 194 -1.60 -18.57 12.54
CA LYS A 194 -2.93 -18.72 13.09
C LYS A 194 -4.01 -18.65 12.00
N ARG A 195 -3.91 -17.66 11.11
CA ARG A 195 -4.80 -17.50 9.98
C ARG A 195 -4.74 -18.71 9.04
N ASN A 196 -3.54 -19.20 8.73
CA ASN A 196 -3.36 -20.38 7.91
C ASN A 196 -4.01 -21.62 8.56
N TYR A 197 -3.73 -21.85 9.84
CA TYR A 197 -4.36 -22.95 10.58
C TYR A 197 -5.88 -22.91 10.49
N ARG A 198 -6.48 -21.74 10.72
CA ARG A 198 -7.94 -21.56 10.62
C ARG A 198 -8.48 -21.89 9.23
N THR A 199 -7.77 -21.44 8.20
CA THR A 199 -8.18 -21.69 6.81
C THR A 199 -8.12 -23.17 6.45
N VAL A 200 -7.03 -23.84 6.85
CA VAL A 200 -6.82 -25.28 6.55
C VAL A 200 -7.82 -26.14 7.31
N HIS A 201 -8.04 -25.87 8.60
CA HIS A 201 -8.91 -26.67 9.46
C HIS A 201 -10.36 -26.18 9.51
N LYS A 202 -10.68 -25.03 8.87
CA LYS A 202 -12.02 -24.41 8.87
C LYS A 202 -12.59 -24.18 10.28
N VAL A 203 -11.73 -23.78 11.21
CA VAL A 203 -12.08 -23.54 12.62
C VAL A 203 -12.11 -22.04 12.96
N LYS A 204 -12.79 -21.68 14.06
CA LYS A 204 -12.80 -20.33 14.63
C LYS A 204 -11.59 -20.13 15.56
N ASP A 205 -11.32 -18.87 15.93
CA ASP A 205 -10.20 -18.52 16.80
C ASP A 205 -10.20 -19.26 18.15
N GLY A 206 -11.37 -19.40 18.78
CA GLY A 206 -11.53 -20.09 20.04
C GLY A 206 -11.32 -21.61 20.02
N ASP A 207 -11.32 -22.21 18.83
CA ASP A 207 -11.20 -23.65 18.64
C ASP A 207 -9.76 -24.10 18.32
N ILE A 208 -8.79 -23.19 18.41
CA ILE A 208 -7.37 -23.49 18.15
C ILE A 208 -6.78 -24.15 19.42
N PRO A 209 -6.27 -25.39 19.33
CA PRO A 209 -5.86 -26.16 20.52
C PRO A 209 -4.51 -25.75 21.12
N PHE A 210 -3.80 -24.81 20.49
CA PHE A 210 -2.49 -24.32 20.93
C PHE A 210 -2.32 -22.84 20.62
N LYS A 211 -1.36 -22.20 21.28
CA LYS A 211 -1.04 -20.78 21.08
C LYS A 211 0.13 -20.65 20.11
N PHE A 212 -0.05 -19.90 19.04
CA PHE A 212 1.06 -19.44 18.22
C PHE A 212 1.82 -18.33 18.95
N THR A 213 3.11 -18.22 18.69
CA THR A 213 3.99 -17.19 19.22
C THR A 213 4.58 -16.37 18.10
N ASN A 214 5.00 -15.16 18.41
CA ASN A 214 5.82 -14.35 17.51
C ASN A 214 7.23 -14.89 17.44
N LEU A 215 8.00 -14.41 16.45
CA LEU A 215 9.42 -14.74 16.31
C LEU A 215 10.20 -14.19 17.50
N PRO A 216 11.18 -14.96 18.02
CA PRO A 216 12.10 -14.46 19.04
C PRO A 216 13.02 -13.38 18.44
N PRO A 217 13.57 -12.45 19.28
CA PRO A 217 14.45 -11.35 18.82
C PRO A 217 15.59 -11.78 17.91
N ALA A 218 16.20 -12.92 18.18
CA ALA A 218 17.30 -13.46 17.35
C ALA A 218 16.87 -13.73 15.89
N LEU A 219 15.63 -14.17 15.67
CA LEU A 219 15.09 -14.40 14.33
C LEU A 219 14.47 -13.13 13.72
N LEU A 220 13.94 -12.23 14.54
CA LEU A 220 13.53 -10.91 14.06
C LEU A 220 14.72 -10.13 13.48
N SER A 221 15.88 -10.19 14.12
CA SER A 221 17.10 -9.51 13.66
C SER A 221 17.61 -9.99 12.29
N GLU A 222 17.19 -11.16 11.83
CA GLU A 222 17.52 -11.66 10.49
C GLU A 222 17.02 -10.74 9.36
N ILE A 223 16.09 -9.83 9.63
CA ILE A 223 15.62 -8.84 8.66
C ILE A 223 16.74 -7.88 8.22
N ASP A 224 17.70 -7.55 9.12
CA ASP A 224 18.85 -6.70 8.82
C ASP A 224 19.74 -7.28 7.69
N SER A 225 19.61 -8.57 7.40
CA SER A 225 20.29 -9.22 6.26
C SER A 225 19.62 -8.93 4.91
N LEU A 226 18.45 -8.30 4.91
CA LEU A 226 17.67 -8.00 3.72
C LEU A 226 17.74 -6.50 3.38
N PHE A 227 17.54 -5.64 4.35
CA PHE A 227 17.57 -4.18 4.21
C PHE A 227 17.67 -3.49 5.57
N ASP A 228 18.04 -2.21 5.55
CA ASP A 228 18.08 -1.37 6.75
C ASP A 228 16.65 -0.95 7.15
N MET A 229 16.21 -1.41 8.32
CA MET A 229 14.90 -1.07 8.90
C MET A 229 14.78 0.41 9.31
N THR A 230 15.90 1.13 9.39
CA THR A 230 15.93 2.55 9.80
C THR A 230 16.03 3.52 8.62
N ASP A 231 15.95 3.02 7.39
CA ASP A 231 15.91 3.86 6.19
C ASP A 231 14.62 4.73 6.19
N PRO A 232 14.72 6.07 6.28
CA PRO A 232 13.55 6.94 6.37
C PRO A 232 12.64 6.85 5.15
N ARG A 233 13.16 6.39 4.00
CA ARG A 233 12.35 6.18 2.79
C ARG A 233 11.30 5.08 2.94
N LEU A 234 11.44 4.21 3.94
CA LEU A 234 10.39 3.25 4.31
C LEU A 234 9.08 3.95 4.70
N LEU A 235 9.14 5.20 5.16
CA LEU A 235 7.98 6.01 5.52
C LEU A 235 7.36 6.77 4.34
N GLU A 236 8.01 6.77 3.18
CA GLU A 236 7.53 7.50 1.99
C GLU A 236 6.55 6.71 1.14
N GLY A 237 6.47 5.41 1.31
CA GLY A 237 5.60 4.54 0.51
C GLY A 237 4.13 4.58 0.97
N GLY A 238 3.21 4.27 0.05
CA GLY A 238 1.78 4.17 0.35
C GLY A 238 1.41 3.12 1.40
N ASN A 239 2.35 2.24 1.76
CA ASN A 239 2.23 1.19 2.78
C ASN A 239 3.07 1.47 4.03
N ALA A 240 3.49 2.71 4.28
CA ALA A 240 4.21 3.07 5.51
C ALA A 240 3.43 2.71 6.78
N GLU A 241 2.10 2.72 6.70
CA GLU A 241 1.21 2.24 7.75
C GLU A 241 1.53 0.79 8.15
N TYR A 242 1.81 -0.08 7.20
CA TYR A 242 2.15 -1.48 7.48
C TYR A 242 3.48 -1.63 8.22
N LEU A 243 4.45 -0.77 7.92
CA LEU A 243 5.69 -0.70 8.69
C LEU A 243 5.39 -0.34 10.16
N ILE A 244 4.64 0.74 10.37
CA ILE A 244 4.29 1.22 11.70
C ILE A 244 3.51 0.15 12.48
N TYR A 245 2.54 -0.50 11.85
CA TYR A 245 1.82 -1.61 12.46
C TYR A 245 2.72 -2.82 12.75
N GLY A 246 3.56 -3.18 11.80
CA GLY A 246 4.46 -4.31 11.95
C GLY A 246 5.42 -4.13 13.12
N VAL A 247 5.79 -2.90 13.43
CA VAL A 247 6.71 -2.57 14.53
C VAL A 247 5.98 -2.31 15.85
N ASN A 248 4.90 -1.53 15.85
CA ASN A 248 4.26 -1.06 17.08
C ASN A 248 3.06 -1.89 17.54
N ASP A 249 2.27 -2.42 16.63
CA ASP A 249 1.05 -3.18 16.96
C ASP A 249 1.28 -4.69 16.98
N SER A 250 2.43 -5.16 16.49
CA SER A 250 2.82 -6.56 16.66
C SER A 250 3.29 -6.77 18.11
N ASP A 251 2.86 -7.87 18.75
CA ASP A 251 3.43 -8.29 20.03
C ASP A 251 4.89 -8.76 19.89
N SER A 252 5.59 -8.34 18.86
CA SER A 252 6.98 -8.71 18.57
C SER A 252 7.94 -7.72 19.22
N ASP A 253 9.05 -8.24 19.74
CA ASP A 253 10.04 -7.45 20.48
C ASP A 253 11.03 -6.73 19.52
N TRP A 254 10.49 -5.80 18.74
CA TRP A 254 11.30 -4.95 17.83
C TRP A 254 12.19 -3.99 18.58
N GLU A 255 11.82 -3.57 19.77
CA GLU A 255 12.61 -2.66 20.60
C GLU A 255 13.97 -3.31 20.95
N SER A 256 13.95 -4.57 21.37
CA SER A 256 15.18 -5.33 21.65
C SER A 256 16.06 -5.53 20.40
N VAL A 257 15.46 -5.62 19.21
CA VAL A 257 16.20 -5.83 17.95
C VAL A 257 16.79 -4.54 17.42
N LEU A 258 16.02 -3.47 17.39
CA LEU A 258 16.42 -2.21 16.76
C LEU A 258 17.16 -1.28 17.73
N GLY A 259 16.87 -1.36 19.04
CA GLY A 259 17.46 -0.46 20.04
C GLY A 259 17.29 1.02 19.66
N ASP A 260 18.27 1.85 19.93
CA ASP A 260 18.21 3.28 19.61
C ASP A 260 18.05 3.59 18.11
N ARG A 261 18.43 2.65 17.21
CA ARG A 261 18.24 2.81 15.76
C ARG A 261 16.76 2.91 15.39
N GLY A 262 15.91 2.18 16.11
CA GLY A 262 14.46 2.15 15.88
C GLY A 262 13.69 3.29 16.52
N LYS A 263 14.36 4.21 17.23
CA LYS A 263 13.69 5.23 18.03
C LYS A 263 12.65 6.04 17.24
N LEU A 264 12.96 6.43 16.01
CA LEU A 264 11.98 7.11 15.16
C LEU A 264 10.70 6.28 14.96
N LEU A 265 10.82 4.99 14.74
CA LEU A 265 9.68 4.09 14.50
C LEU A 265 8.85 3.86 15.77
N TYR A 266 9.50 3.86 16.95
CA TYR A 266 8.79 3.73 18.24
C TYR A 266 8.16 5.03 18.70
N ASP A 267 8.84 6.17 18.52
CA ASP A 267 8.33 7.49 18.85
C ASP A 267 7.06 7.82 18.03
N LEU A 268 6.90 7.20 16.87
CA LEU A 268 5.66 7.28 16.09
C LEU A 268 4.46 6.61 16.79
N LYS A 269 4.68 5.73 17.76
CA LYS A 269 3.60 5.12 18.56
C LYS A 269 2.90 6.13 19.48
N ASP A 270 3.67 7.07 20.04
CA ASP A 270 3.18 8.04 21.03
C ASP A 270 2.77 9.38 20.39
N ALA A 271 3.14 9.59 19.15
CA ALA A 271 2.55 10.69 18.41
C ALA A 271 1.07 10.35 18.22
N ASP A 272 0.14 11.25 18.52
CA ASP A 272 -1.32 11.13 18.29
C ASP A 272 -1.66 10.80 16.81
N LEU A 273 -0.89 9.87 16.30
CA LEU A 273 -0.74 9.49 14.94
C LEU A 273 -1.70 8.33 14.67
N VAL A 274 -2.77 8.69 14.08
CA VAL A 274 -3.55 7.76 13.29
C VAL A 274 -4.37 6.75 14.08
N TYR A 275 -5.55 7.17 14.41
CA TYR A 275 -6.65 6.25 14.51
C TYR A 275 -6.89 5.63 13.11
N ILE A 276 -6.27 4.50 12.84
CA ILE A 276 -6.69 3.65 11.74
C ILE A 276 -7.87 2.83 12.27
N PRO A 277 -9.08 3.01 11.73
CA PRO A 277 -10.22 2.21 12.15
C PRO A 277 -9.85 0.74 11.97
N ARG A 278 -9.83 -0.03 13.05
CA ARG A 278 -9.78 -1.49 12.94
C ARG A 278 -10.96 -1.88 12.07
N ILE A 279 -10.68 -2.41 10.90
CA ILE A 279 -11.69 -3.07 10.07
C ILE A 279 -12.17 -4.27 10.91
N LYS A 280 -13.35 -4.12 11.48
CA LYS A 280 -14.03 -5.18 12.21
C LYS A 280 -14.51 -6.26 11.26
#